data_8d8c29ec14fa889ecc4792a39303c563
#
_entry.id   8d8c29ec14fa889ecc4792a39303c563
#
_cell.length_a   1.000
_cell.length_b   1.000
_cell.length_c   1.000
_cell.angle_alpha   90.00
_cell.angle_beta   90.00
_cell.angle_gamma   90.00
#
_symmetry.space_group_name_H-M   'P 1'
#
loop_
_entity.id
_entity.type
_entity.pdbx_description
1 polymer ?
#
loop_
_entity_poly.entity_id
_entity_poly.type
_entity_poly.pdbx_seq_one_letter_code
_entity_poly.pdbx_strand_id
1 'polypeptide(L)'
;MEKERDIEEYWSNKAEELGEPIVMRSISHTHYRGIPDTFGILYASENYLVYEYSKKGRKSILESLFSRRGGEELTESVQIPRNQIRRAVIVNSNAARSWVRRSLQPREVLEKLEKMRPAPLLNILAGTVVCVCTDTDYIVLDTPANRQWSAFLQG
;
A
#
# COMPACT_ATOMS: atom_id res chain seq x y z
N MET A 1 -2.51 -27.41 -5.29
CA MET A 1 -3.94 -27.47 -5.02
C MET A 1 -4.30 -27.08 -3.58
N GLU A 2 -3.68 -27.68 -2.57
CA GLU A 2 -3.91 -27.25 -1.17
C GLU A 2 -3.49 -25.80 -0.92
N LYS A 3 -2.36 -25.38 -1.47
CA LYS A 3 -1.86 -23.98 -1.34
C LYS A 3 -2.79 -22.95 -1.96
N GLU A 4 -3.42 -23.26 -3.08
CA GLU A 4 -4.38 -22.36 -3.73
C GLU A 4 -5.65 -22.19 -2.90
N ARG A 5 -6.15 -23.28 -2.31
CA ARG A 5 -7.29 -23.25 -1.40
C ARG A 5 -7.00 -22.41 -0.16
N ASP A 6 -5.83 -22.59 0.43
CA ASP A 6 -5.42 -21.86 1.63
C ASP A 6 -5.30 -20.36 1.37
N ILE A 7 -4.82 -19.95 0.19
CA ILE A 7 -4.73 -18.56 -0.23
C ILE A 7 -6.13 -17.98 -0.45
N GLU A 8 -7.01 -18.69 -1.12
CA GLU A 8 -8.39 -18.27 -1.35
C GLU A 8 -9.17 -18.11 -0.04
N GLU A 9 -9.00 -19.07 0.86
CA GLU A 9 -9.60 -19.04 2.19
C GLU A 9 -9.09 -17.84 3.01
N TYR A 10 -7.80 -17.56 2.94
CA TYR A 10 -7.20 -16.40 3.59
C TYR A 10 -7.87 -15.09 3.14
N TRP A 11 -8.01 -14.89 1.83
CA TRP A 11 -8.63 -13.67 1.30
C TRP A 11 -10.12 -13.60 1.57
N SER A 12 -10.79 -14.75 1.56
CA SER A 12 -12.20 -14.82 1.95
C SER A 12 -12.41 -14.38 3.41
N ASN A 13 -11.53 -14.81 4.31
CA ASN A 13 -11.57 -14.41 5.70
C ASN A 13 -11.28 -12.90 5.86
N LYS A 14 -10.36 -12.36 5.07
CA LYS A 14 -10.08 -10.91 5.08
C LYS A 14 -11.28 -10.10 4.60
N ALA A 15 -11.98 -10.58 3.59
CA ALA A 15 -13.21 -9.95 3.12
C ALA A 15 -14.30 -9.95 4.19
N GLU A 16 -14.46 -11.03 4.94
CA GLU A 16 -15.39 -11.13 6.05
C GLU A 16 -15.03 -10.17 7.19
N GLU A 17 -13.76 -10.10 7.57
CA GLU A 17 -13.28 -9.16 8.59
C GLU A 17 -13.54 -7.71 8.20
N LEU A 18 -13.33 -7.38 6.94
CA LEU A 18 -13.55 -6.03 6.41
C LEU A 18 -15.03 -5.71 6.22
N GLY A 19 -15.86 -6.73 6.04
CA GLY A 19 -17.29 -6.58 5.75
C GLY A 19 -17.62 -6.28 4.29
N GLU A 20 -16.63 -6.39 3.39
CA GLU A 20 -16.76 -6.09 1.96
C GLU A 20 -15.89 -7.04 1.14
N PRO A 21 -16.27 -7.33 -0.12
CA PRO A 21 -15.41 -8.08 -1.02
C PRO A 21 -14.09 -7.36 -1.29
N ILE A 22 -12.99 -8.12 -1.33
CA ILE A 22 -11.70 -7.59 -1.71
C ILE A 22 -11.62 -7.57 -3.23
N VAL A 23 -11.43 -6.39 -3.81
CA VAL A 23 -11.44 -6.18 -5.26
C VAL A 23 -10.05 -6.02 -5.85
N MET A 24 -9.06 -5.72 -5.03
CA MET A 24 -7.67 -5.62 -5.46
C MET A 24 -6.73 -6.01 -4.31
N ARG A 25 -5.64 -6.71 -4.63
CA ARG A 25 -4.68 -7.21 -3.64
C ARG A 25 -3.29 -7.35 -4.26
N SER A 26 -2.27 -7.08 -3.46
CA SER A 26 -0.88 -7.32 -3.84
C SER A 26 0.02 -7.35 -2.61
N ILE A 27 1.29 -7.69 -2.81
CA ILE A 27 2.32 -7.40 -1.82
C ILE A 27 2.77 -5.95 -1.98
N SER A 28 3.28 -5.34 -0.93
CA SER A 28 3.80 -3.98 -0.97
C SER A 28 4.98 -3.79 -0.03
N HIS A 29 5.99 -3.10 -0.53
CA HIS A 29 7.01 -2.47 0.31
C HIS A 29 6.52 -1.05 0.60
N THR A 30 6.50 -0.65 1.85
CA THR A 30 5.83 0.58 2.25
C THR A 30 6.72 1.46 3.10
N HIS A 31 6.69 2.74 2.80
CA HIS A 31 7.28 3.80 3.61
C HIS A 31 6.14 4.63 4.20
N TYR A 32 6.08 4.69 5.52
CA TYR A 32 5.03 5.39 6.22
C TYR A 32 5.63 6.27 7.31
N ARG A 33 5.08 7.47 7.48
CA ARG A 33 5.58 8.41 8.47
C ARG A 33 5.51 7.82 9.89
N GLY A 34 6.66 7.80 10.58
CA GLY A 34 6.76 7.22 11.92
C GLY A 34 6.90 5.70 11.96
N ILE A 35 6.84 5.02 10.82
CA ILE A 35 7.02 3.57 10.71
C ILE A 35 8.24 3.30 9.83
N PRO A 36 9.21 2.47 10.28
CA PRO A 36 10.34 2.10 9.41
C PRO A 36 9.87 1.35 8.16
N ASP A 37 10.74 1.25 7.17
CA ASP A 37 10.50 0.49 5.95
C ASP A 37 9.92 -0.88 6.30
N THR A 38 8.72 -1.16 5.79
CA THR A 38 8.03 -2.42 6.05
C THR A 38 7.63 -3.10 4.76
N PHE A 39 7.43 -4.41 4.86
CA PHE A 39 6.92 -5.23 3.78
C PHE A 39 5.65 -5.92 4.25
N GLY A 40 4.62 -5.92 3.43
CA GLY A 40 3.35 -6.49 3.83
C GLY A 40 2.42 -6.78 2.66
N ILE A 41 1.16 -6.95 2.98
CA ILE A 41 0.09 -7.13 2.01
C ILE A 41 -0.75 -5.87 1.91
N LEU A 42 -1.10 -5.53 0.69
CA LEU A 42 -1.96 -4.41 0.37
C LEU A 42 -3.22 -4.94 -0.30
N TYR A 43 -4.36 -4.55 0.21
CA TYR A 43 -5.62 -4.92 -0.41
C TYR A 43 -6.65 -3.81 -0.27
N ALA A 44 -7.66 -3.85 -1.12
CA ALA A 44 -8.70 -2.86 -1.10
C ALA A 44 -10.07 -3.49 -1.41
N SER A 45 -11.07 -2.91 -0.78
CA SER A 45 -12.47 -3.10 -1.12
C SER A 45 -12.99 -1.86 -1.87
N GLU A 46 -14.28 -1.79 -2.09
CA GLU A 46 -14.92 -0.59 -2.64
C GLU A 46 -14.67 0.65 -1.79
N ASN A 47 -14.68 0.51 -0.45
CA ASN A 47 -14.64 1.64 0.47
C ASN A 47 -13.35 1.80 1.27
N TYR A 48 -12.46 0.82 1.26
CA TYR A 48 -11.27 0.84 2.10
C TYR A 48 -10.01 0.42 1.37
N LEU A 49 -8.90 1.05 1.72
CA LEU A 49 -7.55 0.60 1.43
C LEU A 49 -6.92 0.10 2.73
N VAL A 50 -6.36 -1.10 2.72
CA VAL A 50 -5.76 -1.71 3.91
C VAL A 50 -4.34 -2.18 3.60
N TYR A 51 -3.42 -1.84 4.47
CA TYR A 51 -2.05 -2.34 4.46
C TYR A 51 -1.78 -3.05 5.78
N GLU A 52 -1.42 -4.32 5.70
CA GLU A 52 -1.04 -5.13 6.86
C GLU A 52 0.41 -5.54 6.75
N TYR A 53 1.16 -5.39 7.83
CA TYR A 53 2.59 -5.68 7.83
C TYR A 53 3.04 -6.33 9.14
N SER A 54 4.22 -6.94 9.11
CA SER A 54 4.87 -7.54 10.26
C SER A 54 6.17 -6.81 10.56
N LYS A 55 6.47 -6.62 11.82
CA LYS A 55 7.75 -6.08 12.29
C LYS A 55 8.91 -7.07 12.09
N LYS A 56 8.62 -8.34 11.78
CA LYS A 56 9.62 -9.41 11.64
C LYS A 56 10.26 -9.50 10.24
N GLY A 57 9.80 -8.72 9.28
CA GLY A 57 10.40 -8.61 7.96
C GLY A 57 9.78 -9.49 6.87
N ARG A 58 10.34 -9.41 5.66
CA ARG A 58 9.80 -9.97 4.42
C ARG A 58 9.55 -11.48 4.45
N LYS A 59 10.48 -12.23 5.02
CA LYS A 59 10.39 -13.70 5.06
C LYS A 59 9.18 -14.18 5.85
N SER A 60 8.91 -13.56 7.00
CA SER A 60 7.76 -13.88 7.83
C SER A 60 6.43 -13.63 7.13
N ILE A 61 6.35 -12.59 6.31
CA ILE A 61 5.13 -12.24 5.57
C ILE A 61 4.84 -13.27 4.48
N LEU A 62 5.87 -13.65 3.72
CA LEU A 62 5.72 -14.68 2.69
C LEU A 62 5.37 -16.04 3.30
N GLU A 63 5.97 -16.40 4.42
CA GLU A 63 5.61 -17.60 5.17
C GLU A 63 4.16 -17.54 5.67
N SER A 64 3.71 -16.37 6.15
CA SER A 64 2.33 -16.15 6.58
C SER A 64 1.32 -16.35 5.46
N LEU A 65 1.62 -15.87 4.26
CA LEU A 65 0.73 -16.01 3.11
C LEU A 65 0.59 -17.46 2.63
N PHE A 66 1.60 -18.29 2.88
CA PHE A 66 1.67 -19.68 2.38
C PHE A 66 1.49 -20.73 3.49
N SER A 67 1.36 -20.33 4.75
CA SER A 67 1.18 -21.25 5.87
C SER A 67 -0.26 -21.20 6.41
N ARG A 68 -0.67 -22.29 7.09
CA ARG A 68 -1.97 -22.34 7.79
C ARG A 68 -2.10 -21.35 8.94
N ARG A 69 -1.00 -20.74 9.37
CA ARG A 69 -0.91 -19.75 10.45
C ARG A 69 -0.80 -18.33 9.93
N GLY A 70 -1.12 -18.12 8.66
CA GLY A 70 -0.84 -16.89 7.92
C GLY A 70 -1.39 -15.58 8.50
N GLY A 71 -2.44 -15.63 9.32
CA GLY A 71 -3.01 -14.43 9.93
C GLY A 71 -2.39 -14.00 11.25
N GLU A 72 -1.60 -14.88 11.90
CA GLU A 72 -1.09 -14.62 13.25
C GLU A 72 0.14 -13.72 13.32
N GLU A 73 0.89 -13.60 12.20
CA GLU A 73 2.15 -12.85 12.18
C GLU A 73 2.03 -11.42 11.66
N LEU A 74 0.93 -11.07 11.00
CA LEU A 74 0.65 -9.70 10.57
C LEU A 74 -0.06 -8.96 11.71
N THR A 75 0.74 -8.27 12.54
CA THR A 75 0.27 -7.69 13.80
C THR A 75 -0.14 -6.23 13.70
N GLU A 76 0.24 -5.54 12.63
CA GLU A 76 0.00 -4.13 12.44
C GLU A 76 -0.78 -3.88 11.15
N SER A 77 -1.71 -2.95 11.18
CA SER A 77 -2.47 -2.57 9.99
C SER A 77 -2.73 -1.07 9.92
N VAL A 78 -2.81 -0.58 8.69
CA VAL A 78 -3.25 0.77 8.36
C VAL A 78 -4.49 0.63 7.49
N GLN A 79 -5.61 1.22 7.92
CA GLN A 79 -6.85 1.21 7.17
C GLN A 79 -7.26 2.63 6.82
N ILE A 80 -7.43 2.90 5.53
CA ILE A 80 -7.76 4.23 5.02
C ILE A 80 -9.09 4.14 4.28
N PRO A 81 -10.13 4.87 4.73
CA PRO A 81 -11.35 4.99 3.94
C PRO A 81 -11.04 5.64 2.59
N ARG A 82 -11.49 5.02 1.51
CA ARG A 82 -11.18 5.51 0.16
C ARG A 82 -11.72 6.92 -0.12
N ASN A 83 -12.83 7.29 0.52
CA ASN A 83 -13.38 8.64 0.39
C ASN A 83 -12.51 9.73 1.04
N GLN A 84 -11.53 9.36 1.86
CA GLN A 84 -10.57 10.29 2.46
C GLN A 84 -9.32 10.46 1.61
N ILE A 85 -9.13 9.64 0.58
CA ILE A 85 -7.97 9.75 -0.30
C ILE A 85 -8.15 10.96 -1.22
N ARG A 86 -7.25 11.92 -1.11
CA ARG A 86 -7.23 13.11 -1.94
C ARG A 86 -6.47 12.89 -3.24
N ARG A 87 -5.36 12.20 -3.16
CA ARG A 87 -4.49 11.89 -4.30
C ARG A 87 -3.87 10.50 -4.14
N ALA A 88 -3.73 9.81 -5.25
CA ALA A 88 -2.98 8.55 -5.34
C ALA A 88 -2.17 8.61 -6.65
N VAL A 89 -0.94 9.07 -6.56
CA VAL A 89 -0.13 9.48 -7.73
C VAL A 89 1.16 8.68 -7.79
N ILE A 90 1.55 8.28 -8.99
CA ILE A 90 2.85 7.67 -9.23
C ILE A 90 3.92 8.77 -9.16
N VAL A 91 4.91 8.57 -8.31
CA VAL A 91 5.99 9.52 -8.08
C VAL A 91 7.34 8.83 -8.12
N ASN A 92 8.41 9.61 -8.26
CA ASN A 92 9.77 9.10 -8.19
C ASN A 92 10.04 8.51 -6.80
N SER A 93 10.59 7.31 -6.75
CA SER A 93 10.86 6.59 -5.50
C SER A 93 11.79 7.38 -4.56
N ASN A 94 12.86 7.95 -5.08
CA ASN A 94 13.81 8.72 -4.26
C ASN A 94 13.18 9.98 -3.66
N ALA A 95 12.35 10.68 -4.43
CA ALA A 95 11.62 11.86 -3.96
C ALA A 95 10.68 11.48 -2.82
N ALA A 96 9.87 10.45 -3.00
CA ALA A 96 8.91 10.02 -1.98
C ALA A 96 9.60 9.56 -0.68
N ARG A 97 10.67 8.78 -0.79
CA ARG A 97 11.47 8.37 0.36
C ARG A 97 12.05 9.56 1.11
N SER A 98 12.51 10.57 0.39
CA SER A 98 13.01 11.82 0.98
C SER A 98 11.91 12.52 1.79
N TRP A 99 10.69 12.59 1.28
CA TRP A 99 9.57 13.21 2.00
C TRP A 99 9.31 12.49 3.33
N VAL A 100 9.30 11.17 3.33
CA VAL A 100 9.10 10.36 4.54
C VAL A 100 10.23 10.59 5.54
N ARG A 101 11.48 10.52 5.09
CA ARG A 101 12.66 10.74 5.95
C ARG A 101 12.69 12.13 6.57
N ARG A 102 12.28 13.15 5.81
CA ARG A 102 12.23 14.54 6.28
C ARG A 102 10.97 14.83 7.08
N SER A 103 10.11 13.85 7.27
CA SER A 103 8.85 13.99 8.00
C SER A 103 7.99 15.15 7.50
N LEU A 104 7.89 15.31 6.17
CA LEU A 104 7.04 16.35 5.60
C LEU A 104 5.60 16.17 6.08
N GLN A 105 4.92 17.29 6.30
CA GLN A 105 3.52 17.26 6.67
C GLN A 105 2.65 16.81 5.49
N PRO A 106 1.51 16.14 5.74
CA PRO A 106 0.61 15.69 4.68
C PRO A 106 0.20 16.80 3.73
N ARG A 107 -0.03 18.00 4.24
CA ARG A 107 -0.38 19.19 3.44
C ARG A 107 0.72 19.57 2.45
N GLU A 108 1.98 19.51 2.88
CA GLU A 108 3.13 19.80 2.01
C GLU A 108 3.25 18.76 0.89
N VAL A 109 3.04 17.48 1.23
CA VAL A 109 3.04 16.39 0.24
C VAL A 109 1.91 16.58 -0.76
N LEU A 110 0.70 16.88 -0.29
CA LEU A 110 -0.45 17.11 -1.15
C LEU A 110 -0.21 18.27 -2.14
N GLU A 111 0.36 19.36 -1.68
CA GLU A 111 0.74 20.49 -2.54
C GLU A 111 1.75 20.06 -3.62
N LYS A 112 2.73 19.25 -3.26
CA LYS A 112 3.70 18.70 -4.22
C LYS A 112 3.02 17.83 -5.25
N LEU A 113 2.10 16.96 -4.84
CA LEU A 113 1.37 16.07 -5.74
C LEU A 113 0.47 16.84 -6.71
N GLU A 114 -0.17 17.90 -6.26
CA GLU A 114 -1.02 18.77 -7.09
C GLU A 114 -0.24 19.52 -8.17
N LYS A 115 1.02 19.85 -7.91
CA LYS A 115 1.91 20.54 -8.84
C LYS A 115 2.66 19.60 -9.78
N MET A 116 2.60 18.29 -9.56
CA MET A 116 3.34 17.34 -10.38
C MET A 116 2.70 17.18 -11.75
N ARG A 117 3.54 17.27 -12.78
CA ARG A 117 3.18 16.92 -14.15
C ARG A 117 3.37 15.40 -14.35
N PRO A 118 2.69 14.79 -15.34
CA PRO A 118 2.95 13.40 -15.68
C PRO A 118 4.45 13.16 -15.86
N ALA A 119 4.98 12.14 -15.17
CA ALA A 119 6.40 11.85 -15.20
C ALA A 119 6.88 11.51 -16.63
N PRO A 120 7.98 12.07 -17.11
CA PRO A 120 8.58 11.62 -18.35
C PRO A 120 8.93 10.13 -18.30
N LEU A 121 8.91 9.46 -19.46
CA LEU A 121 9.22 8.02 -19.58
C LEU A 121 10.52 7.61 -18.87
N LEU A 122 11.52 8.49 -18.87
CA LEU A 122 12.80 8.26 -18.19
C LEU A 122 12.68 8.13 -16.66
N ASN A 123 11.75 8.84 -16.05
CA ASN A 123 11.52 8.74 -14.61
C ASN A 123 10.77 7.46 -14.24
N ILE A 124 10.01 6.88 -15.14
CA ILE A 124 9.36 5.58 -14.95
C ILE A 124 10.41 4.47 -14.87
N LEU A 125 11.49 4.57 -15.63
CA LEU A 125 12.60 3.61 -15.62
C LEU A 125 13.49 3.72 -14.37
N ALA A 126 13.48 4.86 -13.69
CA ALA A 126 14.32 5.12 -12.51
C ALA A 126 13.73 4.62 -11.19
N GLY A 127 12.61 3.91 -11.23
CA GLY A 127 11.90 3.44 -10.05
C GLY A 127 10.80 4.41 -9.59
N THR A 128 9.60 3.89 -9.52
CA THR A 128 8.42 4.66 -9.13
C THR A 128 7.68 3.97 -7.98
N VAL A 129 6.91 4.75 -7.24
CA VAL A 129 6.05 4.30 -6.15
C VAL A 129 4.71 5.01 -6.26
N VAL A 130 3.72 4.57 -5.51
CA VAL A 130 2.43 5.25 -5.40
C VAL A 130 2.40 6.01 -4.09
N CYS A 131 2.21 7.31 -4.16
CA CYS A 131 1.98 8.12 -2.97
C CYS A 131 0.47 8.33 -2.80
N VAL A 132 -0.07 7.83 -1.71
CA VAL A 132 -1.48 7.98 -1.35
C VAL A 132 -1.57 9.02 -0.25
N CYS A 133 -2.27 10.11 -0.50
CA CYS A 133 -2.35 11.24 0.43
C CYS A 133 -3.79 11.54 0.82
N THR A 134 -4.01 11.72 2.12
CA THR A 134 -5.25 12.22 2.70
C THR A 134 -5.00 13.62 3.30
N ASP A 135 -6.00 14.23 3.89
CA ASP A 135 -5.83 15.51 4.57
C ASP A 135 -4.92 15.43 5.81
N THR A 136 -4.85 14.25 6.42
CA THR A 136 -4.17 14.06 7.71
C THR A 136 -2.93 13.19 7.64
N ASP A 137 -2.73 12.46 6.55
CA ASP A 137 -1.61 11.53 6.45
C ASP A 137 -1.27 11.20 4.98
N TYR A 138 -0.17 10.51 4.78
CA TYR A 138 0.20 9.95 3.47
C TYR A 138 1.01 8.66 3.67
N ILE A 139 0.91 7.77 2.69
CA ILE A 139 1.63 6.51 2.67
C ILE A 139 2.24 6.29 1.29
N VAL A 140 3.46 5.77 1.27
CA VAL A 140 4.19 5.49 0.03
C VAL A 140 4.24 3.98 -0.19
N LEU A 141 3.66 3.53 -1.28
CA LEU A 141 3.48 2.12 -1.61
C LEU A 141 4.32 1.73 -2.82
N ASP A 142 5.12 0.70 -2.68
CA ASP A 142 5.84 0.10 -3.79
C ASP A 142 5.32 -1.32 -4.03
N THR A 143 4.61 -1.50 -5.13
CA THR A 143 3.95 -2.75 -5.47
C THR A 143 4.38 -3.24 -6.85
N PRO A 144 4.15 -4.52 -7.21
CA PRO A 144 4.35 -5.00 -8.57
C PRO A 144 3.39 -4.39 -9.59
N ALA A 145 2.36 -3.65 -9.14
CA ALA A 145 1.28 -3.13 -9.98
C ALA A 145 0.95 -1.67 -9.67
N ASN A 146 1.97 -0.81 -9.57
CA ASN A 146 1.80 0.60 -9.15
C ASN A 146 0.81 1.37 -10.03
N ARG A 147 0.83 1.17 -11.35
CA ARG A 147 -0.10 1.85 -12.25
C ARG A 147 -1.56 1.46 -12.00
N GLN A 148 -1.80 0.18 -11.80
CA GLN A 148 -3.14 -0.32 -11.51
C GLN A 148 -3.65 0.22 -10.17
N TRP A 149 -2.80 0.26 -9.16
CA TRP A 149 -3.15 0.82 -7.86
C TRP A 149 -3.46 2.31 -7.93
N SER A 150 -2.61 3.08 -8.61
CA SER A 150 -2.84 4.52 -8.78
C SER A 150 -4.18 4.79 -9.49
N ALA A 151 -4.45 4.11 -10.59
CA ALA A 151 -5.68 4.25 -11.35
C ALA A 151 -6.91 3.86 -10.50
N PHE A 152 -6.83 2.75 -9.79
CA PHE A 152 -7.91 2.25 -8.94
C PHE A 152 -8.24 3.22 -7.79
N LEU A 153 -7.22 3.75 -7.13
CA LEU A 153 -7.41 4.64 -5.98
C LEU A 153 -7.84 6.06 -6.38
N GLN A 154 -7.55 6.49 -7.58
CA GLN A 154 -8.00 7.79 -8.11
C GLN A 154 -9.46 7.75 -8.60
N GLY A 155 -9.92 6.61 -8.99
CA GLY A 155 -11.28 6.40 -9.44
C GLY A 155 -12.25 6.37 -8.29
#